data_8e5edb56ee446ecdf45e86d1c128e13b
#
_entry.id   8e5edb56ee446ecdf45e86d1c128e13b
#
_cell.length_a   1.000
_cell.length_b   1.000
_cell.length_c   1.000
_cell.angle_alpha   90.00
_cell.angle_beta   90.00
_cell.angle_gamma   90.00
#
_symmetry.space_group_name_H-M   'P 1'
#
loop_
_entity.id
_entity.type
_entity.pdbx_description
1 polymer ?
#
loop_
_entity_poly.entity_id
_entity_poly.type
_entity_poly.pdbx_seq_one_letter_code
_entity_poly.pdbx_strand_id
1 'polypeptide(L)'
;MAAPDYALTDLIESDPRFESLKTRLAGYTKGSDEYIEELYSQLPLTSYPRYKTFLKKQAVAISNPDNEAGFSSIYRSSLSSENLVSCVDKNLRTAYDHFMFSARRWPQRDCLGSRPIDKATGTWEETFRFESYSTVSKRCHNIGSGILSLVNTKRKRPLEANDFVVAILSHNNPEWILTDLACQAYSLTNTALYETLGPNTSEYILNLTEAPILIFAKSNMYHVLKMVPDMKF
;
A
#
# COMPACT_ATOMS: atom_id res chain seq x y z
N MET A 1 16.88 18.09 -3.41
CA MET A 1 17.60 16.85 -3.11
C MET A 1 17.00 15.76 -3.97
N ALA A 2 17.72 15.34 -4.98
CA ALA A 2 17.30 14.27 -5.86
C ALA A 2 17.67 12.95 -5.20
N ALA A 3 16.69 12.18 -4.80
CA ALA A 3 16.78 10.75 -4.69
C ALA A 3 15.50 10.27 -5.31
N PRO A 4 15.55 9.54 -6.34
CA PRO A 4 15.45 8.08 -6.32
C PRO A 4 15.80 7.37 -7.62
N ASP A 5 16.79 7.80 -8.31
CA ASP A 5 17.10 7.22 -9.63
C ASP A 5 17.69 5.80 -9.56
N TYR A 6 18.18 5.36 -8.39
CA TYR A 6 18.79 4.06 -8.25
C TYR A 6 17.84 2.88 -8.52
N ALA A 7 16.59 3.00 -8.12
CA ALA A 7 15.62 1.89 -8.30
C ALA A 7 15.20 1.71 -9.76
N LEU A 8 15.08 2.80 -10.51
CA LEU A 8 14.75 2.79 -11.94
C LEU A 8 15.94 2.35 -12.78
N THR A 9 17.14 2.80 -12.44
CA THR A 9 18.37 2.39 -13.12
C THR A 9 18.58 0.88 -12.99
N ASP A 10 18.43 0.33 -11.78
CA ASP A 10 18.55 -1.12 -11.56
C ASP A 10 17.48 -1.92 -12.31
N LEU A 11 16.26 -1.38 -12.43
CA LEU A 11 15.19 -1.99 -13.21
C LEU A 11 15.58 -2.09 -14.68
N ILE A 12 16.10 -1.01 -15.23
CA ILE A 12 16.49 -0.92 -16.63
C ILE A 12 17.71 -1.79 -16.91
N GLU A 13 18.72 -1.76 -16.04
CA GLU A 13 19.95 -2.54 -16.21
C GLU A 13 19.72 -4.06 -16.21
N SER A 14 18.69 -4.53 -15.53
CA SER A 14 18.46 -5.95 -15.32
C SER A 14 17.34 -6.57 -16.18
N ASP A 15 16.55 -5.78 -16.90
CA ASP A 15 15.44 -6.26 -17.70
C ASP A 15 15.74 -6.18 -19.21
N PRO A 16 15.77 -7.32 -19.96
CA PRO A 16 16.04 -7.34 -21.41
C PRO A 16 15.07 -6.49 -22.23
N ARG A 17 13.87 -6.20 -21.72
CA ARG A 17 12.89 -5.37 -22.44
C ARG A 17 13.38 -3.91 -22.62
N PHE A 18 14.33 -3.49 -21.83
CA PHE A 18 14.89 -2.14 -21.88
C PHE A 18 16.22 -2.02 -22.64
N GLU A 19 16.64 -3.04 -23.40
CA GLU A 19 17.92 -3.02 -24.10
C GLU A 19 18.07 -1.82 -25.08
N SER A 20 17.00 -1.50 -25.81
CA SER A 20 16.97 -0.32 -26.68
C SER A 20 17.07 1.00 -25.89
N LEU A 21 16.54 1.04 -24.67
CA LEU A 21 16.64 2.23 -23.81
C LEU A 21 18.06 2.37 -23.25
N LYS A 22 18.71 1.27 -22.84
CA LYS A 22 20.12 1.29 -22.41
C LYS A 22 21.01 1.87 -23.47
N THR A 23 20.84 1.45 -24.73
CA THR A 23 21.62 1.94 -25.86
C THR A 23 21.46 3.44 -26.04
N ARG A 24 20.23 3.99 -25.90
CA ARG A 24 19.99 5.44 -25.98
C ARG A 24 20.56 6.18 -24.78
N LEU A 25 20.37 5.64 -23.56
CA LEU A 25 20.88 6.25 -22.34
C LEU A 25 22.40 6.33 -22.30
N ALA A 26 23.10 5.41 -22.97
CA ALA A 26 24.56 5.45 -23.06
C ALA A 26 25.10 6.71 -23.77
N GLY A 27 24.26 7.42 -24.54
CA GLY A 27 24.60 8.68 -25.17
C GLY A 27 24.54 9.91 -24.25
N TYR A 28 24.03 9.75 -23.03
CA TYR A 28 23.85 10.86 -22.09
C TYR A 28 24.72 10.70 -20.84
N THR A 29 25.06 11.82 -20.21
CA THR A 29 25.73 11.78 -18.91
C THR A 29 24.75 11.28 -17.85
N LYS A 30 25.08 10.19 -17.13
CA LYS A 30 24.24 9.60 -16.10
C LYS A 30 23.87 10.66 -15.05
N GLY A 31 22.55 10.83 -14.85
CA GLY A 31 22.01 11.84 -13.93
C GLY A 31 21.84 13.24 -14.53
N SER A 32 22.20 13.47 -15.81
CA SER A 32 21.86 14.72 -16.48
C SER A 32 20.34 14.83 -16.70
N ASP A 33 19.89 16.05 -16.95
CA ASP A 33 18.48 16.30 -17.23
C ASP A 33 17.99 15.54 -18.47
N GLU A 34 18.80 15.45 -19.50
CA GLU A 34 18.52 14.73 -20.73
C GLU A 34 18.49 13.21 -20.50
N TYR A 35 19.40 12.68 -19.68
CA TYR A 35 19.41 11.29 -19.25
C TYR A 35 18.11 10.96 -18.52
N ILE A 36 17.69 11.80 -17.59
CA ILE A 36 16.46 11.62 -16.81
C ILE A 36 15.23 11.71 -17.72
N GLU A 37 15.18 12.66 -18.63
CA GLU A 37 14.07 12.78 -19.58
C GLU A 37 13.96 11.54 -20.48
N GLU A 38 15.06 11.02 -21.00
CA GLU A 38 15.06 9.81 -21.82
C GLU A 38 14.67 8.57 -21.00
N LEU A 39 15.20 8.46 -19.78
CA LEU A 39 14.86 7.39 -18.83
C LEU A 39 13.35 7.28 -18.60
N TYR A 40 12.70 8.41 -18.35
CA TYR A 40 11.26 8.45 -18.05
C TYR A 40 10.38 8.38 -19.29
N SER A 41 10.88 8.77 -20.48
CA SER A 41 10.09 8.74 -21.71
C SER A 41 9.66 7.36 -22.16
N GLN A 42 10.39 6.32 -21.74
CA GLN A 42 10.21 4.94 -22.16
C GLN A 42 9.59 4.02 -21.11
N LEU A 43 9.29 4.57 -19.94
CA LEU A 43 8.59 3.78 -18.92
C LEU A 43 7.17 3.46 -19.38
N PRO A 44 6.68 2.21 -19.14
CA PRO A 44 5.32 1.82 -19.52
C PRO A 44 4.22 2.57 -18.76
N LEU A 45 4.59 3.42 -17.83
CA LEU A 45 3.73 4.44 -17.28
C LEU A 45 3.53 5.50 -18.37
N THR A 46 2.57 5.23 -19.24
CA THR A 46 2.11 6.17 -20.29
C THR A 46 1.77 7.55 -19.74
N SER A 47 1.87 7.68 -18.48
CA SER A 47 1.55 8.82 -17.67
C SER A 47 2.75 9.45 -16.97
N TYR A 48 3.96 8.96 -17.11
CA TYR A 48 5.10 9.72 -16.60
C TYR A 48 5.36 10.90 -17.55
N PRO A 49 5.03 12.12 -17.16
CA PRO A 49 5.41 13.27 -17.93
C PRO A 49 6.92 13.35 -17.87
N ARG A 50 7.43 14.02 -18.81
CA ARG A 50 8.77 14.54 -18.70
C ARG A 50 8.90 15.15 -17.29
N TYR A 51 9.78 14.62 -16.49
CA TYR A 51 9.93 14.90 -15.06
C TYR A 51 9.89 16.39 -14.71
N LYS A 52 10.57 17.23 -15.49
CA LYS A 52 10.56 18.69 -15.33
C LYS A 52 9.18 19.31 -15.54
N THR A 53 8.42 18.82 -16.50
CA THR A 53 7.07 19.34 -16.80
C THR A 53 6.10 18.95 -15.69
N PHE A 54 6.21 17.73 -15.19
CA PHE A 54 5.38 17.26 -14.07
C PHE A 54 5.66 18.02 -12.77
N LEU A 55 6.92 18.22 -12.42
CA LEU A 55 7.27 18.97 -11.20
C LEU A 55 6.79 20.42 -11.25
N LYS A 56 6.74 21.02 -12.44
CA LYS A 56 6.23 22.38 -12.60
C LYS A 56 4.70 22.47 -12.57
N LYS A 57 4.01 21.44 -13.07
CA LYS A 57 2.56 21.45 -13.17
C LYS A 57 2.01 20.04 -12.96
N GLN A 58 1.81 19.66 -11.70
CA GLN A 58 1.34 18.32 -11.33
C GLN A 58 -0.16 18.13 -11.58
N ALA A 59 -0.93 19.20 -11.56
CA ALA A 59 -2.36 19.18 -11.79
C ALA A 59 -2.78 20.24 -12.80
N VAL A 60 -3.80 19.94 -13.58
CA VAL A 60 -4.45 20.87 -14.50
C VAL A 60 -5.92 20.99 -14.15
N ALA A 61 -6.42 22.23 -14.16
CA ALA A 61 -7.86 22.45 -14.06
C ALA A 61 -8.50 22.01 -15.38
N ILE A 62 -9.54 21.17 -15.28
CA ILE A 62 -10.41 20.90 -16.41
C ILE A 62 -11.54 21.93 -16.38
N SER A 63 -11.95 22.40 -17.55
CA SER A 63 -13.06 23.34 -17.63
C SER A 63 -14.29 22.73 -16.99
N ASN A 64 -14.80 23.39 -15.97
CA ASN A 64 -16.12 23.09 -15.43
C ASN A 64 -17.09 24.12 -16.01
N PRO A 65 -17.99 23.75 -16.91
CA PRO A 65 -18.97 24.67 -17.45
C PRO A 65 -19.93 25.20 -16.36
N ASP A 66 -20.07 24.43 -15.27
CA ASP A 66 -20.95 24.78 -14.15
C ASP A 66 -20.09 25.24 -12.96
N ASN A 67 -19.35 26.35 -13.10
CA ASN A 67 -18.67 26.98 -11.98
C ASN A 67 -19.68 27.45 -10.93
N GLU A 68 -20.16 26.53 -10.12
CA GLU A 68 -21.01 26.88 -8.98
C GLU A 68 -20.22 27.75 -8.01
N ALA A 69 -20.81 28.87 -7.63
CA ALA A 69 -20.19 29.77 -6.66
C ALA A 69 -19.90 29.02 -5.34
N GLY A 70 -18.67 29.02 -4.92
CA GLY A 70 -18.23 28.33 -3.70
C GLY A 70 -17.50 27.00 -3.91
N PHE A 71 -17.41 26.51 -5.14
CA PHE A 71 -16.66 25.30 -5.48
C PHE A 71 -15.39 25.64 -6.28
N SER A 72 -14.31 24.90 -6.04
CA SER A 72 -13.11 24.99 -6.87
C SER A 72 -13.30 24.30 -8.22
N SER A 73 -12.46 24.62 -9.19
CA SER A 73 -12.38 23.84 -10.42
C SER A 73 -12.02 22.38 -10.12
N ILE A 74 -12.49 21.47 -10.97
CA ILE A 74 -12.06 20.06 -10.93
C ILE A 74 -10.63 20.01 -11.49
N TYR A 75 -9.74 19.33 -10.76
CA TYR A 75 -8.35 19.15 -11.16
C TYR A 75 -8.11 17.70 -11.56
N ARG A 76 -7.28 17.51 -12.58
CA ARG A 76 -6.76 16.19 -12.97
C ARG A 76 -5.24 16.20 -12.93
N SER A 77 -4.65 15.03 -12.78
CA SER A 77 -3.21 14.88 -12.97
C SER A 77 -2.79 15.37 -14.35
N SER A 78 -1.72 16.14 -14.43
CA SER A 78 -1.15 16.53 -15.73
C SER A 78 -0.69 15.34 -16.57
N LEU A 79 -0.56 14.16 -15.94
CA LEU A 79 -0.23 12.88 -16.57
C LEU A 79 -1.37 12.32 -17.41
N SER A 80 -2.61 12.65 -17.05
CA SER A 80 -3.83 12.08 -17.63
C SER A 80 -4.97 13.11 -17.62
N SER A 81 -4.68 14.30 -18.14
CA SER A 81 -5.65 15.42 -18.14
C SER A 81 -6.89 15.15 -18.98
N GLU A 82 -6.77 14.39 -20.05
CA GLU A 82 -7.88 14.11 -20.98
C GLU A 82 -8.75 12.95 -20.52
N ASN A 83 -8.14 11.88 -19.99
CA ASN A 83 -8.84 10.66 -19.60
C ASN A 83 -8.52 10.27 -18.17
N LEU A 84 -9.49 9.67 -17.48
CA LEU A 84 -9.26 9.03 -16.18
C LEU A 84 -8.47 7.74 -16.39
N VAL A 85 -7.41 7.58 -15.60
CA VAL A 85 -6.58 6.37 -15.61
C VAL A 85 -7.04 5.49 -14.45
N SER A 86 -7.60 4.35 -14.76
CA SER A 86 -8.02 3.35 -13.77
C SER A 86 -6.87 2.46 -13.32
N CYS A 87 -5.82 2.35 -14.14
CA CYS A 87 -4.71 1.45 -13.90
C CYS A 87 -3.48 1.97 -14.65
N VAL A 88 -2.36 2.13 -13.95
CA VAL A 88 -1.10 2.64 -14.55
C VAL A 88 -0.42 1.60 -15.45
N ASP A 89 -0.56 0.32 -15.12
CA ASP A 89 -0.07 -0.80 -15.92
C ASP A 89 -1.16 -1.86 -15.99
N LYS A 90 -1.49 -2.32 -17.20
CA LYS A 90 -2.52 -3.35 -17.44
C LYS A 90 -2.25 -4.68 -16.70
N ASN A 91 -0.99 -4.94 -16.34
CA ASN A 91 -0.57 -6.14 -15.62
C ASN A 91 -0.50 -5.95 -14.10
N LEU A 92 -0.65 -4.70 -13.61
CA LEU A 92 -0.60 -4.34 -12.18
C LEU A 92 -1.94 -3.67 -11.81
N ARG A 93 -2.97 -4.47 -11.68
CA ARG A 93 -4.35 -3.99 -11.55
C ARG A 93 -4.81 -3.78 -10.11
N THR A 94 -4.16 -4.45 -9.17
CA THR A 94 -4.50 -4.39 -7.75
C THR A 94 -3.30 -3.89 -6.93
N ALA A 95 -3.55 -3.43 -5.71
CA ALA A 95 -2.49 -3.06 -4.78
C ALA A 95 -1.59 -4.28 -4.47
N TYR A 96 -2.18 -5.48 -4.40
CA TYR A 96 -1.44 -6.72 -4.24
C TYR A 96 -0.50 -7.01 -5.42
N ASP A 97 -0.94 -6.78 -6.67
CA ASP A 97 -0.07 -6.93 -7.85
C ASP A 97 1.15 -6.02 -7.76
N HIS A 98 0.97 -4.77 -7.33
CA HIS A 98 2.07 -3.83 -7.13
C HIS A 98 3.05 -4.30 -6.06
N PHE A 99 2.53 -4.77 -4.92
CA PHE A 99 3.37 -5.34 -3.87
C PHE A 99 4.15 -6.55 -4.37
N MET A 100 3.49 -7.50 -5.03
CA MET A 100 4.12 -8.73 -5.56
C MET A 100 5.12 -8.45 -6.68
N PHE A 101 4.87 -7.44 -7.51
CA PHE A 101 5.84 -6.98 -8.50
C PHE A 101 7.14 -6.56 -7.81
N SER A 102 7.05 -5.72 -6.78
CA SER A 102 8.20 -5.26 -6.00
C SER A 102 8.89 -6.42 -5.27
N ALA A 103 8.11 -7.31 -4.65
CA ALA A 103 8.64 -8.46 -3.91
C ALA A 103 9.40 -9.46 -4.80
N ARG A 104 8.93 -9.67 -6.03
CA ARG A 104 9.63 -10.53 -7.02
C ARG A 104 10.87 -9.85 -7.57
N ARG A 105 10.81 -8.54 -7.73
CA ARG A 105 11.88 -7.75 -8.35
C ARG A 105 13.04 -7.51 -7.39
N TRP A 106 12.73 -7.19 -6.13
CA TRP A 106 13.70 -6.82 -5.11
C TRP A 106 13.51 -7.59 -3.80
N PRO A 107 13.57 -8.94 -3.84
CA PRO A 107 13.19 -9.77 -2.69
C PRO A 107 14.02 -9.50 -1.43
N GLN A 108 15.26 -9.05 -1.58
CA GLN A 108 16.17 -8.80 -0.47
C GLN A 108 16.25 -7.34 -0.03
N ARG A 109 15.56 -6.42 -0.72
CA ARG A 109 15.52 -5.02 -0.28
C ARG A 109 14.63 -4.84 0.93
N ASP A 110 14.91 -3.79 1.68
CA ASP A 110 14.14 -3.34 2.82
C ASP A 110 12.70 -2.99 2.40
N CYS A 111 11.73 -3.50 3.17
CA CYS A 111 10.29 -3.30 2.91
C CYS A 111 9.60 -2.64 4.09
N LEU A 112 9.49 -3.34 5.22
CA LEU A 112 8.86 -2.81 6.43
C LEU A 112 9.90 -2.56 7.52
N GLY A 113 9.96 -1.32 8.00
CA GLY A 113 10.87 -0.92 9.05
C GLY A 113 10.13 -0.53 10.33
N SER A 114 10.68 -0.95 11.46
CA SER A 114 10.21 -0.54 12.79
C SER A 114 11.38 -0.17 13.67
N ARG A 115 11.13 0.69 14.65
CA ARG A 115 12.08 0.98 15.73
C ARG A 115 11.65 0.17 16.95
N PRO A 116 12.41 -0.86 17.35
CA PRO A 116 12.11 -1.58 18.57
C PRO A 116 12.33 -0.74 19.82
N ILE A 117 11.70 -1.14 20.91
CA ILE A 117 12.01 -0.58 22.23
C ILE A 117 13.19 -1.40 22.80
N ASP A 118 14.27 -0.71 23.14
CA ASP A 118 15.38 -1.30 23.90
C ASP A 118 14.85 -1.71 25.28
N LYS A 119 14.91 -3.00 25.56
CA LYS A 119 14.41 -3.58 26.82
C LYS A 119 15.19 -3.13 28.06
N ALA A 120 16.43 -2.72 27.89
CA ALA A 120 17.28 -2.28 29.00
C ALA A 120 16.98 -0.84 29.40
N THR A 121 16.70 0.02 28.43
CA THR A 121 16.48 1.47 28.65
C THR A 121 15.01 1.86 28.63
N GLY A 122 14.13 1.05 28.04
CA GLY A 122 12.71 1.36 27.82
C GLY A 122 12.47 2.42 26.75
N THR A 123 13.51 2.82 26.02
CA THR A 123 13.45 3.84 24.95
C THR A 123 13.47 3.23 23.57
N TRP A 124 13.04 3.97 22.58
CA TRP A 124 13.13 3.52 21.19
C TRP A 124 14.59 3.45 20.75
N GLU A 125 14.97 2.36 20.05
CA GLU A 125 16.27 2.26 19.40
C GLU A 125 16.44 3.42 18.39
N GLU A 126 17.68 3.91 18.22
CA GLU A 126 17.96 5.01 17.28
C GLU A 126 17.80 4.59 15.82
N THR A 127 18.00 3.30 15.53
CA THR A 127 17.99 2.77 14.17
C THR A 127 16.73 1.96 13.88
N PHE A 128 16.27 2.01 12.64
CA PHE A 128 15.23 1.13 12.15
C PHE A 128 15.79 -0.27 11.87
N ARG A 129 15.00 -1.28 12.19
CA ARG A 129 15.19 -2.66 11.74
C ARG A 129 14.20 -2.95 10.65
N PHE A 130 14.70 -3.44 9.52
CA PHE A 130 13.89 -3.70 8.35
C PHE A 130 13.68 -5.19 8.10
N GLU A 131 12.48 -5.53 7.66
CA GLU A 131 12.18 -6.82 7.05
C GLU A 131 12.24 -6.67 5.52
N SER A 132 12.80 -7.68 4.85
CA SER A 132 12.88 -7.68 3.39
C SER A 132 11.53 -7.95 2.74
N TYR A 133 11.38 -7.58 1.47
CA TYR A 133 10.18 -7.88 0.68
C TYR A 133 9.83 -9.37 0.68
N SER A 134 10.82 -10.27 0.57
CA SER A 134 10.58 -11.71 0.62
C SER A 134 10.04 -12.16 1.98
N THR A 135 10.54 -11.62 3.08
CA THR A 135 10.06 -11.90 4.43
C THR A 135 8.63 -11.41 4.61
N VAL A 136 8.35 -10.17 4.21
CA VAL A 136 7.01 -9.57 4.28
C VAL A 136 6.01 -10.37 3.45
N SER A 137 6.35 -10.74 2.21
CA SER A 137 5.51 -11.58 1.36
C SER A 137 5.16 -12.92 2.02
N LYS A 138 6.14 -13.61 2.59
CA LYS A 138 5.91 -14.87 3.31
C LYS A 138 5.01 -14.69 4.52
N ARG A 139 5.23 -13.63 5.31
CA ARG A 139 4.40 -13.31 6.48
C ARG A 139 2.96 -13.00 6.07
N CYS A 140 2.73 -12.24 5.00
CA CYS A 140 1.38 -11.95 4.48
C CYS A 140 0.62 -13.24 4.16
N HIS A 141 1.24 -14.18 3.45
CA HIS A 141 0.59 -15.44 3.12
C HIS A 141 0.28 -16.28 4.35
N ASN A 142 1.20 -16.34 5.32
CA ASN A 142 0.97 -17.05 6.57
C ASN A 142 -0.19 -16.44 7.37
N ILE A 143 -0.26 -15.11 7.45
CA ILE A 143 -1.35 -14.41 8.14
C ILE A 143 -2.68 -14.67 7.44
N GLY A 144 -2.76 -14.53 6.11
CA GLY A 144 -3.99 -14.73 5.35
C GLY A 144 -4.53 -16.16 5.48
N SER A 145 -3.67 -17.17 5.35
CA SER A 145 -4.06 -18.57 5.57
C SER A 145 -4.49 -18.82 7.03
N GLY A 146 -3.81 -18.18 7.99
CA GLY A 146 -4.16 -18.25 9.39
C GLY A 146 -5.53 -17.63 9.70
N ILE A 147 -5.85 -16.49 9.11
CA ILE A 147 -7.17 -15.84 9.24
C ILE A 147 -8.27 -16.80 8.75
N LEU A 148 -8.14 -17.32 7.53
CA LEU A 148 -9.11 -18.26 6.96
C LEU A 148 -9.27 -19.51 7.83
N SER A 149 -8.18 -20.08 8.32
CA SER A 149 -8.20 -21.23 9.22
C SER A 149 -8.92 -20.93 10.53
N LEU A 150 -8.60 -19.82 11.19
CA LEU A 150 -9.20 -19.43 12.47
C LEU A 150 -10.70 -19.16 12.33
N VAL A 151 -11.10 -18.40 11.33
CA VAL A 151 -12.51 -18.07 11.07
C VAL A 151 -13.33 -19.35 10.83
N ASN A 152 -12.74 -20.35 10.20
CA ASN A 152 -13.44 -21.59 9.83
C ASN A 152 -13.28 -22.75 10.84
N THR A 153 -12.45 -22.60 11.88
CA THR A 153 -12.07 -23.71 12.79
C THR A 153 -13.24 -24.45 13.43
N LYS A 154 -14.34 -23.78 13.74
CA LYS A 154 -15.49 -24.41 14.42
C LYS A 154 -16.78 -24.32 13.59
N ARG A 155 -16.69 -23.93 12.32
CA ARG A 155 -17.87 -23.76 11.47
C ARG A 155 -18.23 -25.05 10.74
N LYS A 156 -19.50 -25.40 10.75
CA LYS A 156 -20.03 -26.52 9.95
C LYS A 156 -19.99 -26.23 8.45
N ARG A 157 -20.18 -24.96 8.09
CA ARG A 157 -20.07 -24.45 6.72
C ARG A 157 -18.97 -23.40 6.69
N PRO A 158 -17.88 -23.64 5.96
CA PRO A 158 -16.83 -22.64 5.79
C PRO A 158 -17.35 -21.37 5.15
N LEU A 159 -16.78 -20.23 5.56
CA LEU A 159 -16.96 -18.94 4.90
C LEU A 159 -15.89 -18.79 3.81
N GLU A 160 -16.31 -18.29 2.68
CA GLU A 160 -15.40 -17.90 1.60
C GLU A 160 -14.82 -16.49 1.84
N ALA A 161 -13.84 -16.11 1.05
CA ALA A 161 -13.08 -14.86 1.25
C ALA A 161 -13.95 -13.59 1.32
N ASN A 162 -15.04 -13.53 0.56
CA ASN A 162 -15.92 -12.35 0.51
C ASN A 162 -17.12 -12.43 1.45
N ASP A 163 -17.24 -13.51 2.24
CA ASP A 163 -18.39 -13.72 3.12
C ASP A 163 -18.25 -13.00 4.47
N PHE A 164 -17.10 -12.44 4.77
CA PHE A 164 -16.82 -11.81 6.06
C PHE A 164 -15.84 -10.65 5.97
N VAL A 165 -15.81 -9.87 7.04
CA VAL A 165 -14.90 -8.74 7.19
C VAL A 165 -13.85 -9.04 8.26
N VAL A 166 -12.60 -8.71 7.99
CA VAL A 166 -11.51 -8.71 8.97
C VAL A 166 -11.41 -7.32 9.59
N ALA A 167 -11.62 -7.20 10.89
CA ALA A 167 -11.49 -5.93 11.58
C ALA A 167 -10.06 -5.75 12.11
N ILE A 168 -9.52 -4.52 12.01
CA ILE A 168 -8.18 -4.17 12.47
C ILE A 168 -8.27 -2.96 13.41
N LEU A 169 -7.84 -3.12 14.66
CA LEU A 169 -7.77 -2.08 15.67
C LEU A 169 -6.33 -1.91 16.15
N SER A 170 -5.59 -1.04 15.51
CA SER A 170 -4.17 -0.83 15.82
C SER A 170 -3.71 0.55 15.35
N HIS A 171 -2.73 1.12 16.06
CA HIS A 171 -1.93 2.21 15.53
C HIS A 171 -1.04 1.71 14.39
N ASN A 172 -0.44 2.65 13.65
CA ASN A 172 0.46 2.34 12.54
C ASN A 172 1.68 1.55 13.02
N ASN A 173 1.80 0.31 12.52
CA ASN A 173 2.91 -0.59 12.78
C ASN A 173 3.04 -1.60 11.61
N PRO A 174 4.13 -2.38 11.53
CA PRO A 174 4.29 -3.38 10.49
C PRO A 174 3.17 -4.42 10.44
N GLU A 175 2.64 -4.82 11.60
CA GLU A 175 1.59 -5.84 11.70
C GLU A 175 0.27 -5.38 11.08
N TRP A 176 -0.03 -4.09 11.15
CA TRP A 176 -1.18 -3.49 10.47
C TRP A 176 -1.05 -3.66 8.94
N ILE A 177 0.09 -3.26 8.38
CA ILE A 177 0.38 -3.39 6.95
C ILE A 177 0.40 -4.85 6.51
N LEU A 178 1.00 -5.74 7.32
CA LEU A 178 1.02 -7.18 7.05
C LEU A 178 -0.39 -7.76 6.99
N THR A 179 -1.27 -7.33 7.89
CA THR A 179 -2.68 -7.78 7.91
C THR A 179 -3.43 -7.28 6.67
N ASP A 180 -3.25 -6.02 6.30
CA ASP A 180 -3.86 -5.45 5.10
C ASP A 180 -3.37 -6.16 3.82
N LEU A 181 -2.07 -6.36 3.68
CA LEU A 181 -1.49 -7.13 2.57
C LEU A 181 -1.97 -8.59 2.56
N ALA A 182 -2.16 -9.20 3.73
CA ALA A 182 -2.71 -10.54 3.84
C ALA A 182 -4.17 -10.58 3.34
N CYS A 183 -4.97 -9.59 3.71
CA CYS A 183 -6.33 -9.45 3.20
C CYS A 183 -6.34 -9.28 1.69
N GLN A 184 -5.47 -8.44 1.14
CA GLN A 184 -5.33 -8.27 -0.31
C GLN A 184 -4.92 -9.57 -1.01
N ALA A 185 -3.97 -10.34 -0.44
CA ALA A 185 -3.50 -11.60 -1.00
C ALA A 185 -4.57 -12.69 -1.08
N TYR A 186 -5.53 -12.68 -0.17
CA TYR A 186 -6.58 -13.69 -0.05
C TYR A 186 -7.96 -13.17 -0.43
N SER A 187 -8.05 -11.97 -1.01
CA SER A 187 -9.31 -11.29 -1.38
C SER A 187 -10.28 -11.14 -0.20
N LEU A 188 -9.74 -10.91 1.00
CA LEU A 188 -10.52 -10.66 2.20
C LEU A 188 -10.87 -9.17 2.28
N THR A 189 -12.10 -8.86 2.62
CA THR A 189 -12.50 -7.49 2.97
C THR A 189 -11.98 -7.15 4.36
N ASN A 190 -11.34 -5.99 4.52
CA ASN A 190 -10.96 -5.52 5.85
C ASN A 190 -11.58 -4.17 6.19
N THR A 191 -11.70 -3.88 7.48
CA THR A 191 -12.10 -2.59 8.00
C THR A 191 -11.15 -2.14 9.10
N ALA A 192 -10.69 -0.88 9.01
CA ALA A 192 -9.87 -0.28 10.04
C ALA A 192 -10.74 0.43 11.08
N LEU A 193 -10.51 0.12 12.35
CA LEU A 193 -11.15 0.77 13.47
C LEU A 193 -10.21 1.85 14.02
N TYR A 194 -10.72 3.06 14.16
CA TYR A 194 -9.95 4.20 14.66
C TYR A 194 -10.48 4.65 16.02
N GLU A 195 -9.61 4.67 17.01
CA GLU A 195 -9.94 5.14 18.36
C GLU A 195 -10.38 6.62 18.38
N THR A 196 -9.97 7.38 17.37
CA THR A 196 -10.28 8.81 17.22
C THR A 196 -11.69 9.12 16.73
N LEU A 197 -12.44 8.10 16.31
CA LEU A 197 -13.81 8.28 15.79
C LEU A 197 -14.87 8.47 16.90
N GLY A 198 -14.48 8.43 18.15
CA GLY A 198 -15.35 8.61 19.30
C GLY A 198 -15.68 7.31 20.06
N PRO A 199 -16.27 7.44 21.24
CA PRO A 199 -16.64 6.29 22.06
C PRO A 199 -17.65 5.40 21.32
N ASN A 200 -17.57 4.11 21.53
CA ASN A 200 -18.46 3.07 20.98
C ASN A 200 -18.45 2.92 19.44
N THR A 201 -17.64 3.67 18.68
CA THR A 201 -17.59 3.54 17.23
C THR A 201 -17.04 2.18 16.81
N SER A 202 -16.03 1.66 17.50
CA SER A 202 -15.48 0.33 17.23
C SER A 202 -16.51 -0.77 17.46
N GLU A 203 -17.26 -0.69 18.55
CA GLU A 203 -18.39 -1.61 18.85
C GLU A 203 -19.46 -1.54 17.76
N TYR A 204 -19.87 -0.32 17.37
CA TYR A 204 -20.84 -0.11 16.32
C TYR A 204 -20.41 -0.76 15.00
N ILE A 205 -19.16 -0.51 14.56
CA ILE A 205 -18.63 -1.07 13.31
C ILE A 205 -18.56 -2.60 13.39
N LEU A 206 -18.07 -3.15 14.48
CA LEU A 206 -18.01 -4.60 14.68
C LEU A 206 -19.38 -5.24 14.61
N ASN A 207 -20.37 -4.67 15.30
CA ASN A 207 -21.75 -5.15 15.26
C ASN A 207 -22.40 -4.98 13.87
N LEU A 208 -22.08 -3.91 13.16
CA LEU A 208 -22.59 -3.65 11.80
C LEU A 208 -22.02 -4.64 10.79
N THR A 209 -20.74 -4.95 10.89
CA THR A 209 -20.02 -5.82 9.94
C THR A 209 -20.08 -7.29 10.33
N GLU A 210 -20.53 -7.61 11.55
CA GLU A 210 -20.49 -8.97 12.11
C GLU A 210 -19.14 -9.64 11.90
N ALA A 211 -18.04 -8.86 12.10
CA ALA A 211 -16.68 -9.28 11.79
C ALA A 211 -16.24 -10.45 12.68
N PRO A 212 -16.07 -11.67 12.15
CA PRO A 212 -15.79 -12.87 12.95
C PRO A 212 -14.37 -12.89 13.54
N ILE A 213 -13.54 -11.92 13.15
CA ILE A 213 -12.16 -11.80 13.62
C ILE A 213 -11.78 -10.33 13.77
N LEU A 214 -11.17 -10.03 14.91
CA LEU A 214 -10.58 -8.73 15.22
C LEU A 214 -9.08 -8.90 15.49
N ILE A 215 -8.26 -8.26 14.68
CA ILE A 215 -6.81 -8.18 14.88
C ILE A 215 -6.51 -6.83 15.53
N PHE A 216 -5.86 -6.83 16.68
CA PHE A 216 -5.62 -5.60 17.42
C PHE A 216 -4.25 -5.53 18.06
N ALA A 217 -3.75 -4.31 18.28
CA ALA A 217 -2.50 -4.09 18.98
C ALA A 217 -2.66 -4.43 20.47
N LYS A 218 -1.61 -4.98 21.08
CA LYS A 218 -1.61 -5.35 22.51
C LYS A 218 -2.03 -4.20 23.43
N SER A 219 -1.69 -2.96 23.06
CA SER A 219 -2.13 -1.75 23.81
C SER A 219 -3.66 -1.64 23.93
N ASN A 220 -4.40 -2.17 22.96
CA ASN A 220 -5.85 -2.08 22.88
C ASN A 220 -6.57 -3.23 23.62
N MET A 221 -5.81 -4.15 24.23
CA MET A 221 -6.36 -5.33 24.91
C MET A 221 -7.48 -4.97 25.90
N TYR A 222 -7.24 -3.99 26.75
CA TYR A 222 -8.22 -3.59 27.76
C TYR A 222 -9.51 -3.02 27.14
N HIS A 223 -9.37 -2.23 26.09
CA HIS A 223 -10.49 -1.67 25.35
C HIS A 223 -11.31 -2.78 24.67
N VAL A 224 -10.64 -3.72 24.02
CA VAL A 224 -11.28 -4.86 23.36
C VAL A 224 -12.04 -5.73 24.36
N LEU A 225 -11.43 -6.07 25.51
CA LEU A 225 -12.09 -6.88 26.53
C LEU A 225 -13.35 -6.20 27.11
N LYS A 226 -13.39 -4.88 27.16
CA LYS A 226 -14.59 -4.15 27.57
C LYS A 226 -15.70 -4.19 26.52
N MET A 227 -15.37 -4.21 25.23
CA MET A 227 -16.37 -4.27 24.16
C MET A 227 -17.01 -5.65 24.00
N VAL A 228 -16.28 -6.75 24.27
CA VAL A 228 -16.74 -8.12 24.02
C VAL A 228 -18.13 -8.43 24.59
N PRO A 229 -18.48 -8.02 25.83
CA PRO A 229 -19.81 -8.30 26.37
C PRO A 229 -20.98 -7.68 25.58
N ASP A 230 -20.72 -6.61 24.85
CA ASP A 230 -21.73 -5.84 24.11
C ASP A 230 -21.81 -6.25 22.63
N MET A 231 -20.99 -7.22 22.20
CA MET A 231 -21.05 -7.79 20.85
C MET A 231 -22.32 -8.63 20.66
N LYS A 232 -22.98 -8.45 19.51
CA LYS A 232 -24.28 -9.07 19.20
C LYS A 232 -24.22 -10.30 18.32
N PHE A 233 -23.02 -10.78 17.98
CA PHE A 233 -22.78 -11.91 17.07
C PHE A 233 -21.75 -12.90 17.62
#